data_f25751e7822faf9700c9d9bd346b8b78
#
_entry.id   f25751e7822faf9700c9d9bd346b8b78
#
_cell.length_a   1.000
_cell.length_b   1.000
_cell.length_c   1.000
_cell.angle_alpha   90.00
_cell.angle_beta   90.00
_cell.angle_gamma   90.00
#
_symmetry.space_group_name_H-M   'P 1'
#
loop_
_entity.id
_entity.type
_entity.pdbx_description
1 polymer ?
#
loop_
_entity_poly.entity_id
_entity_poly.type
_entity_poly.pdbx_seq_one_letter_code
_entity_poly.pdbx_strand_id
1 'polypeptide(L)'
;FRNDAEKFTVDEKMLDKIFDDFKKNKLSALMLTASEPLLYKHFDKVLKRAEEAEIMDVFIFTNGNLLNEKNSRLILNSCVTRLFVSIDAATEETYNKVRIPVSKRLLEENRLEKLENNVKDFIKLKNDLNKRLPITRVSFVALKENSHEVELFKSKWENIVDSVEIQRETSIKVYDKIKNYRGKKLENYNCNKPWGDMAIYSNGSVGPCCNLVGRKTPIGNIKDNPIKEIWNGSKMTELRNGFVKNDPNEVCKSCIESQEINI
;
A
#
# COMPACT_ATOMS: atom_id res chain seq x y z
N PHE A 1 -12.20 -7.15 -9.27
CA PHE A 1 -10.89 -6.81 -8.64
C PHE A 1 -10.10 -8.06 -8.23
N ARG A 2 -10.80 -9.13 -7.77
CA ARG A 2 -10.13 -10.36 -7.32
C ARG A 2 -9.85 -11.35 -8.46
N ASN A 3 -10.53 -11.24 -9.59
CA ASN A 3 -10.39 -12.16 -10.71
C ASN A 3 -9.19 -11.84 -11.63
N ASP A 4 -8.70 -10.59 -11.60
CA ASP A 4 -7.56 -10.12 -12.41
C ASP A 4 -6.26 -9.97 -11.60
N ALA A 5 -6.26 -10.36 -10.33
CA ALA A 5 -5.04 -10.45 -9.57
C ALA A 5 -4.22 -11.60 -10.15
N GLU A 6 -3.34 -11.26 -11.09
CA GLU A 6 -2.35 -12.17 -11.61
C GLU A 6 -1.69 -12.90 -10.45
N LYS A 7 -1.73 -14.23 -10.48
CA LYS A 7 -1.12 -15.13 -9.49
C LYS A 7 0.42 -15.06 -9.51
N PHE A 8 0.96 -13.90 -9.86
CA PHE A 8 2.41 -13.71 -9.94
C PHE A 8 2.94 -13.27 -8.58
N THR A 9 3.86 -14.05 -8.10
CA THR A 9 4.73 -13.69 -6.99
C THR A 9 6.06 -13.25 -7.57
N VAL A 10 6.67 -12.21 -7.03
CA VAL A 10 8.03 -11.80 -7.41
C VAL A 10 8.97 -13.00 -7.16
N ASP A 11 9.66 -13.47 -8.19
CA ASP A 11 10.67 -14.50 -8.03
C ASP A 11 11.98 -13.91 -7.46
N GLU A 12 12.84 -14.77 -6.93
CA GLU A 12 14.07 -14.32 -6.28
C GLU A 12 15.04 -13.59 -7.20
N LYS A 13 15.13 -14.00 -8.48
CA LYS A 13 16.01 -13.32 -9.45
C LYS A 13 15.54 -11.90 -9.72
N MET A 14 14.23 -11.72 -9.87
CA MET A 14 13.63 -10.40 -10.03
C MET A 14 13.78 -9.55 -8.77
N LEU A 15 13.63 -10.16 -7.59
CA LEU A 15 13.86 -9.48 -6.32
C LEU A 15 15.29 -8.97 -6.21
N ASP A 16 16.28 -9.81 -6.48
CA ASP A 16 17.69 -9.44 -6.45
C ASP A 16 17.99 -8.29 -7.43
N LYS A 17 17.49 -8.40 -8.69
CA LYS A 17 17.63 -7.32 -9.68
C LYS A 17 17.04 -5.98 -9.20
N ILE A 18 15.86 -6.01 -8.57
CA ILE A 18 15.22 -4.81 -8.02
C ILE A 18 16.10 -4.17 -6.95
N PHE A 19 16.58 -4.95 -5.99
CA PHE A 19 17.36 -4.42 -4.88
C PHE A 19 18.77 -3.98 -5.28
N ASP A 20 19.40 -4.65 -6.24
CA ASP A 20 20.67 -4.20 -6.81
C ASP A 20 20.51 -2.83 -7.49
N ASP A 21 19.40 -2.63 -8.18
CA ASP A 21 19.07 -1.35 -8.82
C ASP A 21 18.73 -0.26 -7.77
N PHE A 22 18.02 -0.61 -6.69
CA PHE A 22 17.76 0.29 -5.57
C PHE A 22 19.05 0.75 -4.90
N LYS A 23 19.97 -0.18 -4.61
CA LYS A 23 21.29 0.12 -4.03
C LYS A 23 22.09 1.04 -4.93
N LYS A 24 22.18 0.71 -6.22
CA LYS A 24 22.92 1.50 -7.22
C LYS A 24 22.40 2.93 -7.34
N ASN A 25 21.09 3.13 -7.24
CA ASN A 25 20.44 4.42 -7.41
C ASN A 25 20.10 5.12 -6.09
N LYS A 26 20.53 4.57 -4.94
CA LYS A 26 20.31 5.12 -3.59
C LYS A 26 18.84 5.46 -3.33
N LEU A 27 17.96 4.46 -3.48
CA LEU A 27 16.54 4.64 -3.21
C LEU A 27 16.34 5.05 -1.74
N SER A 28 15.61 6.13 -1.50
CA SER A 28 15.41 6.68 -0.14
C SER A 28 14.27 6.00 0.61
N ALA A 29 13.24 5.52 -0.09
CA ALA A 29 12.06 4.94 0.54
C ALA A 29 11.52 3.73 -0.25
N LEU A 30 11.01 2.74 0.48
CA LEU A 30 10.38 1.53 -0.05
C LEU A 30 9.05 1.27 0.66
N MET A 31 7.99 1.11 -0.12
CA MET A 31 6.67 0.76 0.37
C MET A 31 6.31 -0.66 -0.05
N LEU A 32 6.14 -1.55 0.93
CA LEU A 32 5.67 -2.92 0.74
C LEU A 32 4.16 -2.95 0.93
N THR A 33 3.40 -3.06 -0.18
CA THR A 33 1.94 -2.90 -0.20
C THR A 33 1.27 -3.65 -1.35
N ALA A 34 0.00 -3.38 -1.57
CA ALA A 34 -0.89 -3.83 -2.66
C ALA A 34 -1.41 -5.28 -2.55
N SER A 35 -0.83 -6.09 -1.72
CA SER A 35 -1.29 -7.42 -1.34
C SER A 35 -1.01 -7.59 0.15
N GLU A 36 -0.73 -8.79 0.61
CA GLU A 36 -0.28 -9.02 1.99
C GLU A 36 1.22 -9.36 1.96
N PRO A 37 2.12 -8.40 2.33
CA PRO A 37 3.56 -8.64 2.28
C PRO A 37 4.02 -9.80 3.15
N LEU A 38 3.36 -10.03 4.29
CA LEU A 38 3.71 -11.09 5.23
C LEU A 38 3.37 -12.50 4.71
N LEU A 39 2.63 -12.62 3.60
CA LEU A 39 2.43 -13.89 2.89
C LEU A 39 3.62 -14.26 1.98
N TYR A 40 4.51 -13.32 1.69
CA TYR A 40 5.62 -13.60 0.81
C TYR A 40 6.64 -14.51 1.49
N LYS A 41 6.88 -15.68 0.90
CA LYS A 41 7.74 -16.71 1.52
C LYS A 41 9.19 -16.27 1.78
N HIS A 42 9.68 -15.27 1.04
CA HIS A 42 11.02 -14.69 1.20
C HIS A 42 10.95 -13.27 1.78
N PHE A 43 10.00 -13.01 2.68
CA PHE A 43 9.83 -11.69 3.29
C PHE A 43 11.05 -11.27 4.12
N ASP A 44 11.70 -12.22 4.78
CA ASP A 44 12.98 -12.03 5.47
C ASP A 44 14.09 -11.55 4.52
N LYS A 45 14.18 -12.16 3.33
CA LYS A 45 15.12 -11.73 2.28
C LYS A 45 14.83 -10.31 1.80
N VAL A 46 13.55 -9.94 1.67
CA VAL A 46 13.15 -8.55 1.29
C VAL A 46 13.70 -7.55 2.30
N LEU A 47 13.51 -7.80 3.59
CA LEU A 47 13.97 -6.90 4.65
C LEU A 47 15.50 -6.81 4.70
N LYS A 48 16.20 -7.95 4.60
CA LYS A 48 17.63 -7.99 4.51
C LYS A 48 18.18 -7.21 3.31
N ARG A 49 17.59 -7.39 2.14
CA ARG A 49 17.99 -6.67 0.92
C ARG A 49 17.71 -5.17 1.02
N ALA A 50 16.63 -4.77 1.70
CA ALA A 50 16.33 -3.35 1.95
C ALA A 50 17.39 -2.70 2.84
N GLU A 51 17.85 -3.42 3.86
CA GLU A 51 18.94 -2.99 4.73
C GLU A 51 20.29 -2.91 3.98
N GLU A 52 20.64 -3.94 3.20
CA GLU A 52 21.86 -3.96 2.36
C GLU A 52 21.86 -2.85 1.28
N ALA A 53 20.69 -2.43 0.84
CA ALA A 53 20.51 -1.30 -0.10
C ALA A 53 20.48 0.06 0.60
N GLU A 54 20.63 0.10 1.93
CA GLU A 54 20.66 1.31 2.76
C GLU A 54 19.39 2.18 2.58
N ILE A 55 18.23 1.53 2.41
CA ILE A 55 16.96 2.25 2.26
C ILE A 55 16.57 2.85 3.62
N MET A 56 16.49 4.19 3.67
CA MET A 56 16.28 4.91 4.93
C MET A 56 14.86 4.80 5.49
N ASP A 57 13.86 4.66 4.64
CA ASP A 57 12.45 4.63 5.07
C ASP A 57 11.72 3.43 4.43
N VAL A 58 11.45 2.40 5.25
CA VAL A 58 10.78 1.17 4.81
C VAL A 58 9.41 1.08 5.46
N PHE A 59 8.36 1.09 4.63
CA PHE A 59 6.96 1.04 5.05
C PHE A 59 6.36 -0.33 4.75
N ILE A 60 5.64 -0.89 5.71
CA ILE A 60 4.84 -2.10 5.52
C ILE A 60 3.37 -1.75 5.69
N PHE A 61 2.56 -2.12 4.70
CA PHE A 61 1.10 -2.11 4.80
C PHE A 61 0.61 -3.56 4.90
N THR A 62 -0.03 -3.90 6.00
CA THR A 62 -0.51 -5.27 6.27
C THR A 62 -1.97 -5.27 6.73
N ASN A 63 -2.66 -6.37 6.50
CA ASN A 63 -3.96 -6.63 7.12
C ASN A 63 -3.84 -7.14 8.57
N GLY A 64 -2.63 -7.32 9.08
CA GLY A 64 -2.33 -7.71 10.46
C GLY A 64 -2.59 -9.18 10.83
N ASN A 65 -3.24 -9.96 9.98
CA ASN A 65 -3.59 -11.35 10.33
C ASN A 65 -2.36 -12.27 10.51
N LEU A 66 -1.25 -11.93 9.86
CA LEU A 66 0.02 -12.67 9.96
C LEU A 66 1.05 -11.96 10.84
N LEU A 67 0.64 -10.97 11.62
CA LEU A 67 1.51 -10.27 12.58
C LEU A 67 1.68 -11.10 13.87
N ASN A 68 2.08 -12.38 13.71
CA ASN A 68 2.41 -13.28 14.80
C ASN A 68 3.80 -12.95 15.37
N GLU A 69 4.19 -13.62 16.46
CA GLU A 69 5.46 -13.36 17.15
C GLU A 69 6.67 -13.47 16.21
N LYS A 70 6.72 -14.48 15.33
CA LYS A 70 7.81 -14.67 14.36
C LYS A 70 7.96 -13.45 13.44
N ASN A 71 6.88 -13.03 12.81
CA ASN A 71 6.90 -11.90 11.89
C ASN A 71 7.12 -10.56 12.64
N SER A 72 6.57 -10.43 13.84
CA SER A 72 6.80 -9.27 14.70
C SER A 72 8.28 -9.12 15.06
N ARG A 73 8.95 -10.18 15.49
CA ARG A 73 10.39 -10.18 15.76
C ARG A 73 11.22 -9.87 14.52
N LEU A 74 10.84 -10.42 13.36
CA LEU A 74 11.50 -10.15 12.09
C LEU A 74 11.42 -8.66 11.73
N ILE A 75 10.24 -8.05 11.84
CA ILE A 75 10.02 -6.62 11.57
C ILE A 75 10.80 -5.76 12.58
N LEU A 76 10.71 -6.06 13.88
CA LEU A 76 11.36 -5.30 14.95
C LEU A 76 12.88 -5.35 14.90
N ASN A 77 13.47 -6.37 14.29
CA ASN A 77 14.92 -6.53 14.14
C ASN A 77 15.43 -6.18 12.74
N SER A 78 14.64 -5.45 11.94
CA SER A 78 14.99 -5.04 10.59
C SER A 78 15.05 -3.52 10.44
N CYS A 79 15.29 -3.05 9.21
CA CYS A 79 15.30 -1.63 8.84
C CYS A 79 13.90 -1.02 8.67
N VAL A 80 12.82 -1.70 9.05
CA VAL A 80 11.44 -1.18 8.94
C VAL A 80 11.26 0.03 9.84
N THR A 81 10.81 1.13 9.26
CA THR A 81 10.58 2.40 9.96
C THR A 81 9.11 2.63 10.26
N ARG A 82 8.20 2.06 9.46
CA ARG A 82 6.75 2.24 9.62
C ARG A 82 5.98 0.95 9.36
N LEU A 83 5.05 0.66 10.25
CA LEU A 83 4.11 -0.45 10.15
C LEU A 83 2.69 0.08 10.16
N PHE A 84 1.96 -0.10 9.07
CA PHE A 84 0.58 0.36 8.91
C PHE A 84 -0.35 -0.85 8.81
N VAL A 85 -1.27 -0.95 9.77
CA VAL A 85 -2.23 -2.06 9.85
C VAL A 85 -3.61 -1.58 9.45
N SER A 86 -4.18 -2.20 8.42
CA SER A 86 -5.51 -1.87 7.91
C SER A 86 -6.57 -2.73 8.62
N ILE A 87 -7.45 -2.11 9.41
CA ILE A 87 -8.46 -2.80 10.22
C ILE A 87 -9.88 -2.55 9.67
N ASP A 88 -10.30 -1.27 9.53
CA ASP A 88 -11.56 -0.81 8.95
C ASP A 88 -12.83 -1.17 9.73
N ALA A 89 -12.72 -1.57 11.00
CA ALA A 89 -13.86 -1.84 11.86
C ALA A 89 -13.49 -1.74 13.35
N ALA A 90 -14.46 -1.50 14.20
CA ALA A 90 -14.33 -1.54 15.65
C ALA A 90 -15.11 -2.70 16.30
N THR A 91 -16.03 -3.34 15.54
CA THR A 91 -16.81 -4.51 15.98
C THR A 91 -16.63 -5.67 15.01
N GLU A 92 -16.79 -6.91 15.53
CA GLU A 92 -16.68 -8.14 14.72
C GLU A 92 -17.76 -8.16 13.61
N GLU A 93 -18.96 -7.68 13.90
CA GLU A 93 -20.06 -7.64 12.94
C GLU A 93 -19.68 -6.78 11.73
N THR A 94 -19.20 -5.56 11.97
CA THR A 94 -18.77 -4.63 10.92
C THR A 94 -17.54 -5.15 10.20
N TYR A 95 -16.56 -5.72 10.91
CA TYR A 95 -15.37 -6.33 10.31
C TYR A 95 -15.74 -7.40 9.30
N ASN A 96 -16.67 -8.28 9.63
CA ASN A 96 -17.12 -9.35 8.74
C ASN A 96 -17.90 -8.83 7.51
N LYS A 97 -18.51 -7.66 7.60
CA LYS A 97 -19.17 -6.99 6.46
C LYS A 97 -18.17 -6.34 5.50
N VAL A 98 -17.14 -5.65 6.02
CA VAL A 98 -16.21 -4.87 5.19
C VAL A 98 -14.97 -5.65 4.77
N ARG A 99 -14.49 -6.58 5.60
CA ARG A 99 -13.30 -7.40 5.37
C ARG A 99 -13.67 -8.83 5.00
N ILE A 100 -14.34 -8.98 3.84
CA ILE A 100 -14.80 -10.28 3.34
C ILE A 100 -13.59 -11.14 2.94
N PRO A 101 -13.39 -12.34 3.50
CA PRO A 101 -12.29 -13.21 3.15
C PRO A 101 -12.44 -13.77 1.73
N VAL A 102 -11.32 -14.14 1.10
CA VAL A 102 -11.28 -14.72 -0.25
C VAL A 102 -12.01 -16.08 -0.31
N SER A 103 -12.02 -16.81 0.78
CA SER A 103 -12.68 -18.12 0.91
C SER A 103 -13.58 -18.14 2.13
N LYS A 104 -14.79 -18.73 2.00
CA LYS A 104 -15.70 -18.95 3.13
C LYS A 104 -15.09 -19.83 4.23
N ARG A 105 -14.09 -20.69 3.90
CA ARG A 105 -13.33 -21.48 4.88
C ARG A 105 -12.50 -20.62 5.84
N LEU A 106 -12.27 -19.35 5.50
CA LEU A 106 -11.55 -18.36 6.33
C LEU A 106 -12.52 -17.49 7.15
N LEU A 107 -13.83 -17.79 7.12
CA LEU A 107 -14.81 -17.22 8.05
C LEU A 107 -14.70 -17.96 9.38
N GLU A 108 -13.67 -17.63 10.14
CA GLU A 108 -13.51 -18.05 11.52
C GLU A 108 -14.26 -17.08 12.44
N GLU A 109 -14.62 -17.57 13.63
CA GLU A 109 -15.12 -16.70 14.69
C GLU A 109 -14.00 -15.81 15.23
N ASN A 110 -14.36 -14.63 15.73
CA ASN A 110 -13.45 -13.69 16.40
C ASN A 110 -12.24 -13.24 15.52
N ARG A 111 -12.49 -12.99 14.25
CA ARG A 111 -11.44 -12.56 13.31
C ARG A 111 -10.86 -11.18 13.67
N LEU A 112 -11.71 -10.23 14.06
CA LEU A 112 -11.28 -8.92 14.51
C LEU A 112 -10.50 -9.02 15.81
N GLU A 113 -10.99 -9.76 16.78
CA GLU A 113 -10.32 -9.97 18.06
C GLU A 113 -8.90 -10.55 17.88
N LYS A 114 -8.75 -11.58 17.02
CA LYS A 114 -7.44 -12.15 16.67
C LYS A 114 -6.50 -11.11 16.07
N LEU A 115 -7.00 -10.29 15.14
CA LEU A 115 -6.23 -9.20 14.54
C LEU A 115 -5.81 -8.16 15.58
N GLU A 116 -6.74 -7.75 16.45
CA GLU A 116 -6.45 -6.79 17.51
C GLU A 116 -5.41 -7.30 18.49
N ASN A 117 -5.49 -8.57 18.86
CA ASN A 117 -4.51 -9.22 19.73
C ASN A 117 -3.12 -9.25 19.04
N ASN A 118 -3.04 -9.58 17.74
CA ASN A 118 -1.79 -9.53 17.00
C ASN A 118 -1.14 -8.13 17.05
N VAL A 119 -1.94 -7.07 16.89
CA VAL A 119 -1.43 -5.68 16.94
C VAL A 119 -0.98 -5.33 18.36
N LYS A 120 -1.78 -5.65 19.37
CA LYS A 120 -1.43 -5.40 20.79
C LYS A 120 -0.16 -6.16 21.21
N ASP A 121 -0.03 -7.41 20.80
CA ASP A 121 1.15 -8.25 21.06
C ASP A 121 2.39 -7.68 20.35
N PHE A 122 2.24 -7.18 19.13
CA PHE A 122 3.34 -6.46 18.44
C PHE A 122 3.80 -5.24 19.21
N ILE A 123 2.86 -4.39 19.68
CA ILE A 123 3.18 -3.20 20.47
C ILE A 123 3.84 -3.58 21.80
N LYS A 124 3.31 -4.60 22.50
CA LYS A 124 3.92 -5.11 23.70
C LYS A 124 5.36 -5.57 23.47
N LEU A 125 5.57 -6.40 22.45
CA LEU A 125 6.91 -6.88 22.08
C LEU A 125 7.86 -5.74 21.71
N LYS A 126 7.39 -4.71 20.96
CA LYS A 126 8.14 -3.50 20.65
C LYS A 126 8.62 -2.80 21.92
N ASN A 127 7.73 -2.65 22.89
CA ASN A 127 8.03 -2.00 24.18
C ASN A 127 8.98 -2.86 25.04
N ASP A 128 8.73 -4.16 25.14
CA ASP A 128 9.60 -5.10 25.89
C ASP A 128 11.03 -5.13 25.34
N LEU A 129 11.18 -4.96 24.03
CA LEU A 129 12.49 -4.85 23.34
C LEU A 129 13.05 -3.43 23.35
N ASN A 130 12.39 -2.46 23.98
CA ASN A 130 12.75 -1.05 24.03
C ASN A 130 13.03 -0.45 22.63
N LYS A 131 12.25 -0.84 21.61
CA LYS A 131 12.37 -0.36 20.23
C LYS A 131 11.53 0.89 20.00
N ARG A 132 12.11 1.93 19.40
CA ARG A 132 11.39 3.13 18.96
C ARG A 132 10.71 2.94 17.61
N LEU A 133 11.31 2.15 16.74
CA LEU A 133 10.79 1.83 15.41
C LEU A 133 10.29 0.38 15.34
N PRO A 134 9.39 0.10 14.42
CA PRO A 134 8.71 1.02 13.51
C PRO A 134 7.66 1.89 14.21
N ILE A 135 7.40 3.09 13.66
CA ILE A 135 6.20 3.87 13.97
C ILE A 135 4.98 3.05 13.53
N THR A 136 4.07 2.81 14.44
CA THR A 136 2.91 1.94 14.21
C THR A 136 1.64 2.77 14.02
N ARG A 137 0.91 2.50 12.94
CA ARG A 137 -0.36 3.15 12.63
C ARG A 137 -1.44 2.11 12.37
N VAL A 138 -2.64 2.32 12.88
CA VAL A 138 -3.84 1.61 12.44
C VAL A 138 -4.65 2.52 11.51
N SER A 139 -5.21 1.93 10.45
CA SER A 139 -5.95 2.66 9.43
C SER A 139 -7.38 2.14 9.33
N PHE A 140 -8.30 3.07 9.10
CA PHE A 140 -9.72 2.83 8.91
C PHE A 140 -10.19 3.58 7.67
N VAL A 141 -10.61 2.87 6.64
CA VAL A 141 -11.26 3.47 5.47
C VAL A 141 -12.75 3.58 5.77
N ALA A 142 -13.24 4.82 5.91
CA ALA A 142 -14.65 5.10 6.20
C ALA A 142 -15.51 4.81 4.96
N LEU A 143 -16.32 3.78 5.05
CA LEU A 143 -17.33 3.35 4.10
C LEU A 143 -18.71 3.62 4.67
N LYS A 144 -19.75 3.54 3.85
CA LYS A 144 -21.14 3.65 4.31
C LYS A 144 -21.47 2.62 5.40
N GLU A 145 -20.89 1.42 5.29
CA GLU A 145 -21.14 0.27 6.15
C GLU A 145 -20.49 0.37 7.53
N ASN A 146 -19.42 1.16 7.67
CA ASN A 146 -18.60 1.22 8.90
C ASN A 146 -18.40 2.63 9.45
N SER A 147 -18.81 3.69 8.76
CA SER A 147 -18.54 5.08 9.17
C SER A 147 -19.08 5.44 10.55
N HIS A 148 -20.13 4.74 11.01
CA HIS A 148 -20.71 4.92 12.35
C HIS A 148 -19.78 4.44 13.47
N GLU A 149 -18.74 3.66 13.17
CA GLU A 149 -17.77 3.14 14.14
C GLU A 149 -16.49 3.98 14.27
N VAL A 150 -16.34 5.07 13.51
CA VAL A 150 -15.10 5.88 13.48
C VAL A 150 -14.65 6.33 14.87
N GLU A 151 -15.55 6.88 15.67
CA GLU A 151 -15.18 7.38 17.02
C GLU A 151 -14.87 6.22 17.98
N LEU A 152 -15.60 5.12 17.89
CA LEU A 152 -15.30 3.90 18.65
C LEU A 152 -13.93 3.34 18.27
N PHE A 153 -13.60 3.33 16.98
CA PHE A 153 -12.30 2.88 16.48
C PHE A 153 -11.16 3.76 16.99
N LYS A 154 -11.31 5.09 16.94
CA LYS A 154 -10.32 6.02 17.48
C LYS A 154 -10.06 5.79 18.96
N SER A 155 -11.12 5.79 19.78
CA SER A 155 -11.01 5.61 21.24
C SER A 155 -10.35 4.28 21.62
N LYS A 156 -10.53 3.23 20.79
CA LYS A 156 -9.95 1.90 21.00
C LYS A 156 -8.44 1.89 20.78
N TRP A 157 -7.90 2.70 19.86
CA TRP A 157 -6.54 2.59 19.37
C TRP A 157 -5.62 3.77 19.72
N GLU A 158 -6.15 4.98 19.99
CA GLU A 158 -5.37 6.21 20.15
C GLU A 158 -4.32 6.16 21.28
N ASN A 159 -4.55 5.33 22.31
CA ASN A 159 -3.61 5.15 23.42
C ASN A 159 -2.73 3.87 23.29
N ILE A 160 -2.85 3.14 22.19
CA ILE A 160 -2.14 1.86 21.97
C ILE A 160 -1.07 2.00 20.90
N VAL A 161 -1.37 2.72 19.82
CA VAL A 161 -0.47 2.87 18.66
C VAL A 161 0.03 4.29 18.52
N ASP A 162 1.07 4.50 17.73
CA ASP A 162 1.66 5.83 17.54
C ASP A 162 0.71 6.79 16.77
N SER A 163 -0.19 6.26 15.92
CA SER A 163 -1.21 7.06 15.23
C SER A 163 -2.41 6.25 14.74
N VAL A 164 -3.56 6.92 14.66
CA VAL A 164 -4.80 6.39 14.07
C VAL A 164 -5.14 7.24 12.85
N GLU A 165 -5.35 6.62 11.69
CA GLU A 165 -5.71 7.31 10.46
C GLU A 165 -7.08 6.90 9.96
N ILE A 166 -7.95 7.88 9.80
CA ILE A 166 -9.26 7.71 9.17
C ILE A 166 -9.15 8.21 7.73
N GLN A 167 -9.29 7.29 6.79
CA GLN A 167 -9.24 7.57 5.36
C GLN A 167 -10.65 7.62 4.78
N ARG A 168 -10.87 8.50 3.81
CA ARG A 168 -12.09 8.47 3.01
C ARG A 168 -12.01 7.36 1.96
N GLU A 169 -13.15 6.77 1.60
CA GLU A 169 -13.22 5.83 0.49
C GLU A 169 -12.74 6.52 -0.79
N THR A 170 -11.69 6.00 -1.39
CA THR A 170 -11.34 6.35 -2.76
C THR A 170 -12.17 5.48 -3.69
N SER A 171 -13.20 6.04 -4.29
CA SER A 171 -14.23 5.30 -5.01
C SER A 171 -13.65 4.42 -6.13
N ILE A 172 -13.66 3.10 -5.91
CA ILE A 172 -13.35 2.09 -6.94
C ILE A 172 -14.38 2.12 -8.08
N LYS A 173 -15.59 2.66 -7.84
CA LYS A 173 -16.62 2.85 -8.88
C LYS A 173 -16.14 3.69 -10.06
N VAL A 174 -15.10 4.50 -9.86
CA VAL A 174 -14.41 5.23 -10.93
C VAL A 174 -13.70 4.26 -11.89
N TYR A 175 -13.24 3.11 -11.42
CA TYR A 175 -12.53 2.15 -12.25
C TYR A 175 -13.38 1.52 -13.35
N ASP A 176 -14.59 1.12 -13.03
CA ASP A 176 -15.51 0.51 -14.00
C ASP A 176 -16.21 1.58 -14.84
N LYS A 177 -16.32 2.80 -14.31
CA LYS A 177 -16.91 3.95 -14.99
C LYS A 177 -15.91 4.78 -15.81
N ILE A 178 -14.59 4.56 -15.69
CA ILE A 178 -13.56 5.31 -16.46
C ILE A 178 -13.83 5.27 -17.98
N LYS A 179 -14.40 4.18 -18.51
CA LYS A 179 -14.83 4.12 -19.93
C LYS A 179 -15.98 5.05 -20.27
N ASN A 180 -16.80 5.45 -19.30
CA ASN A 180 -18.02 6.23 -19.48
C ASN A 180 -18.14 7.42 -18.52
N TYR A 181 -17.12 7.69 -17.69
CA TYR A 181 -17.14 8.77 -16.74
C TYR A 181 -16.89 10.10 -17.47
N ARG A 182 -17.95 10.88 -17.60
CA ARG A 182 -17.87 12.29 -17.97
C ARG A 182 -17.88 13.10 -16.68
N GLY A 183 -16.75 13.11 -15.96
CA GLY A 183 -16.56 13.96 -14.80
C GLY A 183 -16.64 15.46 -15.16
N LYS A 184 -16.85 16.28 -14.14
CA LYS A 184 -16.72 17.73 -14.31
C LYS A 184 -15.23 18.00 -14.63
N LYS A 185 -14.97 18.58 -15.80
CA LYS A 185 -13.62 19.00 -16.19
C LYS A 185 -13.11 19.99 -15.15
N LEU A 186 -11.96 19.70 -14.56
CA LEU A 186 -11.32 20.57 -13.59
C LEU A 186 -10.54 21.69 -14.30
N GLU A 187 -10.44 22.83 -13.64
CA GLU A 187 -9.60 23.93 -14.13
C GLU A 187 -8.12 23.57 -14.03
N ASN A 188 -7.73 22.81 -12.98
CA ASN A 188 -6.36 22.41 -12.75
C ASN A 188 -6.27 20.95 -12.33
N TYR A 189 -5.34 20.21 -12.95
CA TYR A 189 -5.02 18.83 -12.62
C TYR A 189 -3.68 18.76 -11.86
N ASN A 190 -3.73 18.62 -10.55
CA ASN A 190 -2.55 18.54 -9.70
C ASN A 190 -2.33 17.13 -9.15
N CYS A 191 -1.14 16.57 -9.38
CA CYS A 191 -0.71 15.32 -8.77
C CYS A 191 0.83 15.29 -8.71
N ASN A 192 1.39 15.09 -7.52
CA ASN A 192 2.84 15.01 -7.32
C ASN A 192 3.43 13.60 -7.53
N LYS A 193 2.57 12.58 -7.65
CA LYS A 193 3.00 11.18 -7.75
C LYS A 193 4.03 10.90 -8.84
N PRO A 194 3.92 11.41 -10.08
CA PRO A 194 4.90 11.18 -11.13
C PRO A 194 6.30 11.72 -10.83
N TRP A 195 6.47 12.57 -9.81
CA TRP A 195 7.76 13.14 -9.39
C TRP A 195 8.32 12.52 -8.10
N GLY A 196 7.53 11.72 -7.38
CA GLY A 196 7.95 11.12 -6.12
C GLY A 196 7.86 9.59 -6.08
N ASP A 197 6.98 8.99 -6.86
CA ASP A 197 6.62 7.58 -6.71
C ASP A 197 6.75 6.78 -8.00
N MET A 198 7.05 5.50 -7.85
CA MET A 198 6.81 4.45 -8.84
C MET A 198 6.27 3.20 -8.13
N ALA A 199 5.48 2.41 -8.82
CA ALA A 199 5.02 1.12 -8.33
C ALA A 199 5.56 0.00 -9.21
N ILE A 200 6.25 -0.97 -8.62
CA ILE A 200 6.71 -2.19 -9.29
C ILE A 200 5.74 -3.31 -8.95
N TYR A 201 5.15 -3.92 -9.96
CA TYR A 201 4.21 -5.02 -9.81
C TYR A 201 4.90 -6.38 -9.91
N SER A 202 4.25 -7.42 -9.41
CA SER A 202 4.81 -8.78 -9.33
C SER A 202 5.20 -9.39 -10.69
N ASN A 203 4.64 -8.93 -11.80
CA ASN A 203 5.04 -9.32 -13.16
C ASN A 203 6.22 -8.51 -13.73
N GLY A 204 6.75 -7.57 -12.96
CA GLY A 204 7.84 -6.67 -13.36
C GLY A 204 7.39 -5.38 -14.04
N SER A 205 6.10 -5.23 -14.36
CA SER A 205 5.56 -3.98 -14.90
C SER A 205 5.73 -2.86 -13.89
N VAL A 206 5.97 -1.64 -14.37
CA VAL A 206 6.17 -0.44 -13.56
C VAL A 206 5.10 0.58 -13.89
N GLY A 207 4.40 1.04 -12.87
CA GLY A 207 3.44 2.15 -12.96
C GLY A 207 3.98 3.44 -12.36
N PRO A 208 3.43 4.60 -12.74
CA PRO A 208 3.89 5.92 -12.28
C PRO A 208 3.43 6.26 -10.86
N CYS A 209 2.62 5.43 -10.22
CA CYS A 209 2.13 5.63 -8.86
C CYS A 209 1.60 4.33 -8.25
N CYS A 210 1.41 4.32 -6.93
CA CYS A 210 0.88 3.18 -6.18
C CYS A 210 -0.64 3.00 -6.33
N ASN A 211 -1.35 3.96 -6.94
CA ASN A 211 -2.79 3.84 -7.14
C ASN A 211 -3.08 2.74 -8.19
N LEU A 212 -4.24 2.11 -8.09
CA LEU A 212 -4.74 1.12 -9.05
C LEU A 212 -4.75 1.62 -10.50
N VAL A 213 -4.88 2.93 -10.67
CA VAL A 213 -4.75 3.64 -11.95
C VAL A 213 -3.34 3.45 -12.55
N GLY A 214 -2.29 3.42 -11.73
CA GLY A 214 -0.92 3.20 -12.18
C GLY A 214 -0.70 1.89 -12.93
N ARG A 215 -1.49 0.84 -12.64
CA ARG A 215 -1.45 -0.42 -13.41
C ARG A 215 -1.93 -0.27 -14.84
N LYS A 216 -2.84 0.67 -15.11
CA LYS A 216 -3.40 0.91 -16.46
C LYS A 216 -2.52 1.81 -17.32
N THR A 217 -1.51 2.44 -16.71
CA THR A 217 -0.56 3.33 -17.40
C THR A 217 0.88 2.86 -17.18
N PRO A 218 1.26 1.66 -17.64
CA PRO A 218 2.62 1.14 -17.43
C PRO A 218 3.64 2.02 -18.15
N ILE A 219 4.64 2.47 -17.41
CA ILE A 219 5.73 3.31 -17.93
C ILE A 219 6.94 2.49 -18.35
N GLY A 220 7.03 1.22 -17.97
CA GLY A 220 8.10 0.31 -18.32
C GLY A 220 7.96 -1.06 -17.67
N ASN A 221 9.03 -1.87 -17.79
CA ASN A 221 9.15 -3.14 -17.11
C ASN A 221 10.59 -3.30 -16.60
N ILE A 222 10.77 -3.68 -15.34
CA ILE A 222 12.09 -3.88 -14.73
C ILE A 222 12.86 -5.09 -15.31
N LYS A 223 12.19 -5.99 -16.02
CA LYS A 223 12.85 -7.09 -16.73
C LYS A 223 13.66 -6.57 -17.91
N ASP A 224 13.18 -5.49 -18.54
CA ASP A 224 13.74 -4.93 -19.76
C ASP A 224 14.76 -3.81 -19.45
N ASN A 225 14.41 -2.89 -18.53
CA ASN A 225 15.19 -1.69 -18.23
C ASN A 225 15.43 -1.50 -16.73
N PRO A 226 16.56 -0.90 -16.33
CA PRO A 226 16.80 -0.44 -14.96
C PRO A 226 15.78 0.65 -14.54
N ILE A 227 15.52 0.74 -13.22
CA ILE A 227 14.56 1.71 -12.65
C ILE A 227 14.88 3.15 -13.07
N LYS A 228 16.15 3.54 -13.08
CA LYS A 228 16.58 4.89 -13.47
C LYS A 228 16.22 5.21 -14.93
N GLU A 229 16.33 4.26 -15.83
CA GLU A 229 15.96 4.44 -17.23
C GLU A 229 14.44 4.55 -17.39
N ILE A 230 13.68 3.73 -16.64
CA ILE A 230 12.22 3.81 -16.64
C ILE A 230 11.75 5.16 -16.09
N TRP A 231 12.36 5.61 -14.97
CA TRP A 231 12.05 6.89 -14.32
C TRP A 231 12.28 8.11 -15.22
N ASN A 232 13.35 8.06 -16.02
CA ASN A 232 13.71 9.14 -16.95
C ASN A 232 13.27 8.86 -18.39
N GLY A 233 12.57 7.76 -18.63
CA GLY A 233 12.14 7.33 -19.94
C GLY A 233 11.04 8.20 -20.55
N SER A 234 10.82 8.03 -21.86
CA SER A 234 9.87 8.83 -22.63
C SER A 234 8.45 8.81 -22.05
N LYS A 235 7.95 7.64 -21.65
CA LYS A 235 6.59 7.50 -21.09
C LYS A 235 6.39 8.26 -19.79
N MET A 236 7.37 8.25 -18.88
CA MET A 236 7.31 9.01 -17.63
C MET A 236 7.44 10.51 -17.91
N THR A 237 8.31 10.90 -18.84
CA THR A 237 8.49 12.29 -19.28
C THR A 237 7.22 12.83 -19.95
N GLU A 238 6.59 12.05 -20.81
CA GLU A 238 5.31 12.41 -21.44
C GLU A 238 4.21 12.62 -20.40
N LEU A 239 4.12 11.70 -19.43
CA LEU A 239 3.16 11.81 -18.32
C LEU A 239 3.37 13.10 -17.52
N ARG A 240 4.62 13.42 -17.13
CA ARG A 240 4.97 14.66 -16.42
C ARG A 240 4.64 15.90 -17.23
N ASN A 241 4.97 15.88 -18.52
CA ASN A 241 4.66 17.00 -19.45
C ASN A 241 3.15 17.23 -19.57
N GLY A 242 2.33 16.18 -19.54
CA GLY A 242 0.88 16.29 -19.48
C GLY A 242 0.41 17.09 -18.27
N PHE A 243 0.96 16.81 -17.09
CA PHE A 243 0.64 17.57 -15.87
C PHE A 243 1.14 19.02 -15.95
N VAL A 244 2.36 19.25 -16.43
CA VAL A 244 2.90 20.63 -16.61
C VAL A 244 2.03 21.46 -17.54
N LYS A 245 1.46 20.84 -18.58
CA LYS A 245 0.54 21.49 -19.53
C LYS A 245 -0.91 21.54 -19.05
N ASN A 246 -1.19 21.08 -17.84
CA ASN A 246 -2.54 20.90 -17.30
C ASN A 246 -3.46 20.01 -18.19
N ASP A 247 -2.85 19.07 -18.90
CA ASP A 247 -3.52 18.12 -19.78
C ASP A 247 -2.93 16.70 -19.62
N PRO A 248 -3.03 16.09 -18.40
CA PRO A 248 -2.57 14.72 -18.19
C PRO A 248 -3.46 13.74 -18.97
N ASN A 249 -2.98 12.49 -19.11
CA ASN A 249 -3.75 11.46 -19.78
C ASN A 249 -5.13 11.22 -19.12
N GLU A 250 -6.08 10.65 -19.86
CA GLU A 250 -7.46 10.45 -19.42
C GLU A 250 -7.58 9.61 -18.13
N VAL A 251 -6.66 8.68 -17.91
CA VAL A 251 -6.62 7.85 -16.70
C VAL A 251 -6.28 8.68 -15.47
N CYS A 252 -5.32 9.60 -15.58
CA CYS A 252 -4.95 10.52 -14.52
C CYS A 252 -6.03 11.59 -14.27
N LYS A 253 -6.62 12.14 -15.32
CA LYS A 253 -7.77 13.06 -15.19
C LYS A 253 -8.89 12.42 -14.39
N SER A 254 -9.34 11.24 -14.81
CA SER A 254 -10.42 10.52 -14.13
C SER A 254 -10.08 10.19 -12.66
N CYS A 255 -8.82 9.90 -12.35
CA CYS A 255 -8.39 9.64 -10.98
C CYS A 255 -8.52 10.90 -10.11
N ILE A 256 -8.09 12.06 -10.59
CA ILE A 256 -8.14 13.33 -9.85
C ILE A 256 -9.59 13.79 -9.70
N GLU A 257 -10.35 13.81 -10.78
CA GLU A 257 -11.75 14.19 -10.79
C GLU A 257 -12.60 13.35 -9.81
N SER A 258 -12.25 12.07 -9.66
CA SER A 258 -12.94 11.18 -8.72
C SER A 258 -12.67 11.49 -7.25
N GLN A 259 -11.54 12.11 -6.94
CA GLN A 259 -11.19 12.49 -5.57
C GLN A 259 -11.91 13.77 -5.13
N GLU A 260 -12.28 14.65 -6.05
CA GLU A 260 -12.98 15.90 -5.74
C GLU A 260 -14.49 15.75 -5.56
N ILE A 261 -15.09 14.68 -6.07
CA ILE A 261 -16.55 14.43 -5.94
C ILE A 261 -16.96 14.02 -4.51
N ASN A 262 -16.00 13.67 -3.67
CA ASN A 262 -16.23 13.20 -2.30
C ASN A 262 -16.02 14.29 -1.21
N ILE A 263 -16.10 15.58 -1.60
CA ILE A 263 -16.06 16.72 -0.66
C ILE A 263 -17.46 17.16 -0.29
#